data_9e965b2341e45b3ebce0635620b96849
#
_entry.id   9e965b2341e45b3ebce0635620b96849
#
_cell.length_a   1.000
_cell.length_b   1.000
_cell.length_c   1.000
_cell.angle_alpha   90.00
_cell.angle_beta   90.00
_cell.angle_gamma   90.00
#
_symmetry.space_group_name_H-M   'P 1'
#
loop_
_entity.id
_entity.type
_entity.pdbx_description
1 polymer ?
#
loop_
_entity_poly.entity_id
_entity_poly.type
_entity_poly.pdbx_seq_one_letter_code
_entity_poly.pdbx_strand_id
1 'polypeptide(L)'
;FSDDWAVKTTGIVDDGVTQDYSSKSYAIGGTGVTDSAGKGSAKEWATDTTNTCDGTEYSAKEYAIGAQRRGAANGGSAKDWATYTGGTVDNAEYSAKYYAELAASRVDSFDDVYLGPKSSDPTVDNDGDALTAGDLYYSTSSNTLRVYNGSTWADAAVNTAGFATAGFSIAMSIAL
;
A
#
# COMPACT_ATOMS: atom_id res chain seq x y z
N PHE A 1 -6.18 -9.91 -55.20
CA PHE A 1 -6.64 -10.64 -54.02
C PHE A 1 -5.51 -11.00 -53.05
N SER A 2 -4.39 -11.57 -53.53
CA SER A 2 -3.27 -11.97 -52.63
C SER A 2 -2.69 -10.78 -51.88
N ASP A 3 -2.55 -9.65 -52.51
CA ASP A 3 -2.01 -8.42 -51.91
C ASP A 3 -2.99 -7.83 -50.86
N ASP A 4 -4.31 -7.91 -51.11
CA ASP A 4 -5.31 -7.46 -50.15
C ASP A 4 -5.26 -8.24 -48.84
N TRP A 5 -5.13 -9.57 -48.92
CA TRP A 5 -4.95 -10.43 -47.74
C TRP A 5 -3.68 -10.10 -46.94
N ALA A 6 -2.67 -9.57 -47.60
CA ALA A 6 -1.44 -9.18 -46.96
C ALA A 6 -1.50 -7.78 -46.31
N VAL A 7 -2.09 -6.78 -47.01
CA VAL A 7 -1.82 -5.35 -46.69
C VAL A 7 -3.03 -4.48 -46.44
N LYS A 8 -4.28 -4.91 -46.76
CA LYS A 8 -5.47 -4.08 -46.63
C LYS A 8 -5.78 -3.77 -45.15
N THR A 9 -6.00 -2.49 -44.84
CA THR A 9 -6.36 -2.04 -43.47
C THR A 9 -7.73 -1.37 -43.38
N THR A 10 -8.49 -1.36 -44.47
CA THR A 10 -9.78 -0.70 -44.59
C THR A 10 -10.90 -1.71 -44.86
N GLY A 11 -11.44 -2.32 -43.79
CA GLY A 11 -12.51 -3.30 -43.89
C GLY A 11 -12.03 -4.69 -44.27
N ILE A 12 -13.00 -5.56 -44.57
CA ILE A 12 -12.77 -6.98 -44.89
C ILE A 12 -12.17 -7.17 -46.27
N VAL A 13 -11.48 -8.28 -46.43
CA VAL A 13 -11.10 -8.86 -47.72
C VAL A 13 -12.13 -9.93 -48.04
N ASP A 14 -12.69 -9.89 -49.24
CA ASP A 14 -13.68 -10.85 -49.74
C ASP A 14 -13.18 -11.41 -51.07
N ASP A 15 -12.87 -12.69 -51.11
CA ASP A 15 -12.45 -13.41 -52.32
C ASP A 15 -13.57 -14.25 -52.96
N GLY A 16 -14.81 -14.09 -52.45
CA GLY A 16 -15.96 -14.85 -52.87
C GLY A 16 -16.14 -16.19 -52.15
N VAL A 17 -15.18 -16.59 -51.32
CA VAL A 17 -15.19 -17.83 -50.52
C VAL A 17 -14.99 -17.48 -49.01
N THR A 18 -14.06 -16.62 -48.73
CA THR A 18 -13.70 -16.22 -47.35
C THR A 18 -13.85 -14.70 -47.20
N GLN A 19 -14.43 -14.29 -46.05
CA GLN A 19 -14.55 -12.89 -45.66
C GLN A 19 -13.90 -12.70 -44.30
N ASP A 20 -12.79 -11.99 -44.24
CA ASP A 20 -12.08 -11.65 -43.01
C ASP A 20 -11.15 -10.45 -43.22
N TYR A 21 -10.41 -10.07 -42.17
CA TYR A 21 -9.45 -8.97 -42.23
C TYR A 21 -8.07 -9.47 -42.66
N SER A 22 -7.28 -8.57 -43.27
CA SER A 22 -5.94 -8.91 -43.72
C SER A 22 -4.97 -9.21 -42.58
N SER A 23 -3.88 -9.89 -42.85
CA SER A 23 -2.78 -10.12 -41.92
C SER A 23 -2.24 -8.83 -41.32
N LYS A 24 -2.18 -7.74 -42.13
CA LYS A 24 -1.75 -6.42 -41.65
C LYS A 24 -2.74 -5.81 -40.67
N SER A 25 -4.06 -5.93 -40.92
CA SER A 25 -5.06 -5.45 -39.97
C SER A 25 -4.97 -6.16 -38.63
N TYR A 26 -4.78 -7.47 -38.62
CA TYR A 26 -4.59 -8.22 -37.37
C TYR A 26 -3.23 -7.92 -36.71
N ALA A 27 -2.22 -7.55 -37.46
CA ALA A 27 -0.91 -7.21 -36.87
C ALA A 27 -0.89 -5.82 -36.23
N ILE A 28 -1.36 -4.80 -36.94
CA ILE A 28 -1.19 -3.39 -36.54
C ILE A 28 -2.48 -2.60 -36.36
N GLY A 29 -3.62 -3.18 -36.64
CA GLY A 29 -4.93 -2.56 -36.59
C GLY A 29 -5.44 -2.09 -37.95
N GLY A 30 -6.72 -1.81 -38.01
CA GLY A 30 -7.44 -1.34 -39.18
C GLY A 30 -8.94 -1.29 -38.94
N THR A 31 -9.70 -0.74 -39.88
CA THR A 31 -11.17 -0.62 -39.78
C THR A 31 -11.82 -1.98 -39.54
N GLY A 32 -12.53 -2.13 -38.44
CA GLY A 32 -13.22 -3.34 -38.04
C GLY A 32 -12.39 -4.34 -37.25
N VAL A 33 -11.11 -4.03 -36.95
CA VAL A 33 -10.25 -4.79 -36.04
C VAL A 33 -9.90 -3.92 -34.82
N THR A 34 -9.43 -2.69 -35.03
CA THR A 34 -9.09 -1.74 -33.95
C THR A 34 -10.32 -1.42 -33.11
N ASP A 35 -10.21 -1.53 -31.78
CA ASP A 35 -11.26 -1.27 -30.80
C ASP A 35 -12.60 -1.98 -31.11
N SER A 36 -12.55 -3.12 -31.79
CA SER A 36 -13.75 -3.84 -32.24
C SER A 36 -14.07 -5.00 -31.32
N ALA A 37 -15.35 -5.14 -30.93
CA ALA A 37 -15.82 -6.19 -30.04
C ALA A 37 -15.41 -7.60 -30.53
N GLY A 38 -14.79 -8.37 -29.66
CA GLY A 38 -14.29 -9.72 -29.94
C GLY A 38 -13.09 -9.77 -30.90
N LYS A 39 -12.45 -8.62 -31.17
CA LYS A 39 -11.28 -8.49 -32.05
C LYS A 39 -10.21 -7.64 -31.34
N GLY A 40 -9.20 -7.28 -32.06
CA GLY A 40 -8.07 -6.50 -31.61
C GLY A 40 -6.83 -6.92 -32.37
N SER A 41 -6.00 -5.95 -32.73
CA SER A 41 -4.73 -6.26 -33.38
C SER A 41 -3.66 -6.71 -32.37
N ALA A 42 -2.64 -7.42 -32.83
CA ALA A 42 -1.50 -7.79 -31.99
C ALA A 42 -0.83 -6.54 -31.35
N LYS A 43 -0.82 -5.43 -32.09
CA LYS A 43 -0.31 -4.16 -31.55
C LYS A 43 -1.16 -3.61 -30.40
N GLU A 44 -2.48 -3.64 -30.53
CA GLU A 44 -3.39 -3.20 -29.44
C GLU A 44 -3.23 -4.07 -28.20
N TRP A 45 -3.25 -5.40 -28.37
CA TRP A 45 -3.02 -6.34 -27.28
C TRP A 45 -1.69 -6.15 -26.57
N ALA A 46 -0.67 -5.68 -27.29
CA ALA A 46 0.63 -5.40 -26.68
C ALA A 46 0.71 -4.04 -26.01
N THR A 47 0.10 -2.97 -26.57
CA THR A 47 0.48 -1.59 -26.25
C THR A 47 -0.64 -0.61 -25.95
N ASP A 48 -1.91 -0.92 -26.14
CA ASP A 48 -3.00 0.03 -25.90
C ASP A 48 -3.15 0.31 -24.40
N THR A 49 -3.21 1.58 -24.03
CA THR A 49 -3.46 2.04 -22.65
C THR A 49 -4.61 3.05 -22.60
N THR A 50 -5.43 3.12 -23.66
CA THR A 50 -6.54 4.07 -23.78
C THR A 50 -7.90 3.40 -23.81
N ASN A 51 -7.99 2.20 -24.39
CA ASN A 51 -9.22 1.44 -24.55
C ASN A 51 -9.03 -0.05 -24.21
N THR A 52 -10.12 -0.78 -24.20
CA THR A 52 -10.07 -2.26 -24.27
C THR A 52 -9.72 -2.70 -25.68
N CYS A 53 -8.98 -3.80 -25.82
CA CYS A 53 -8.54 -4.27 -27.14
C CYS A 53 -9.69 -4.89 -27.96
N ASP A 54 -10.66 -5.51 -27.29
CA ASP A 54 -11.77 -6.26 -27.93
C ASP A 54 -13.14 -5.87 -27.37
N GLY A 55 -13.23 -4.76 -26.63
CA GLY A 55 -14.45 -4.33 -25.96
C GLY A 55 -14.59 -4.87 -24.51
N THR A 56 -13.74 -5.79 -24.07
CA THR A 56 -13.78 -6.39 -22.73
C THR A 56 -12.42 -6.41 -22.05
N GLU A 57 -11.36 -6.80 -22.74
CA GLU A 57 -10.04 -7.03 -22.18
C GLU A 57 -9.06 -5.91 -22.52
N TYR A 58 -8.12 -5.69 -21.61
CA TYR A 58 -7.07 -4.67 -21.73
C TYR A 58 -5.75 -5.26 -22.25
N SER A 59 -4.90 -4.40 -22.78
CA SER A 59 -3.59 -4.79 -23.29
C SER A 59 -2.62 -5.25 -22.21
N ALA A 60 -1.59 -5.98 -22.61
CA ALA A 60 -0.49 -6.37 -21.71
C ALA A 60 0.18 -5.14 -21.05
N LYS A 61 0.35 -4.05 -21.82
CA LYS A 61 0.92 -2.80 -21.28
C LYS A 61 0.01 -2.15 -20.25
N GLU A 62 -1.33 -2.16 -20.45
CA GLU A 62 -2.27 -1.63 -19.45
C GLU A 62 -2.21 -2.45 -18.16
N TYR A 63 -2.17 -3.77 -18.24
CA TYR A 63 -1.99 -4.63 -17.06
C TYR A 63 -0.67 -4.41 -16.34
N ALA A 64 0.40 -4.09 -17.09
CA ALA A 64 1.71 -3.87 -16.50
C ALA A 64 1.85 -2.49 -15.84
N ILE A 65 1.48 -1.42 -16.53
CA ILE A 65 1.78 -0.04 -16.14
C ILE A 65 0.66 0.97 -16.37
N GLY A 66 -0.48 0.54 -16.89
CA GLY A 66 -1.60 1.43 -17.22
C GLY A 66 -2.34 1.95 -15.98
N ALA A 67 -3.30 2.82 -16.21
CA ALA A 67 -4.06 3.48 -15.16
C ALA A 67 -5.59 3.39 -15.36
N GLN A 68 -6.08 2.82 -16.46
CA GLN A 68 -7.52 2.72 -16.74
C GLN A 68 -8.25 1.83 -15.74
N ARG A 69 -7.58 0.80 -15.24
CA ARG A 69 -8.13 -0.17 -14.29
C ARG A 69 -8.00 0.26 -12.83
N ARG A 70 -7.33 1.39 -12.55
CA ARG A 70 -7.17 1.91 -11.18
C ARG A 70 -8.53 2.33 -10.62
N GLY A 71 -8.83 1.90 -9.39
CA GLY A 71 -10.09 2.19 -8.72
C GLY A 71 -11.27 1.34 -9.19
N ALA A 72 -11.10 0.42 -10.13
CA ALA A 72 -12.10 -0.58 -10.48
C ALA A 72 -11.97 -1.81 -9.58
N ALA A 73 -13.07 -2.46 -9.25
CA ALA A 73 -13.05 -3.71 -8.46
C ALA A 73 -12.14 -4.76 -9.12
N ASN A 74 -11.22 -5.33 -8.35
CA ASN A 74 -10.14 -6.20 -8.83
C ASN A 74 -9.25 -5.58 -9.93
N GLY A 75 -9.19 -4.24 -9.95
CA GLY A 75 -8.44 -3.46 -10.93
C GLY A 75 -6.99 -3.22 -10.57
N GLY A 76 -6.43 -2.18 -11.18
CA GLY A 76 -5.03 -1.77 -11.02
C GLY A 76 -4.06 -2.52 -11.93
N SER A 77 -2.97 -1.86 -12.28
CA SER A 77 -1.83 -2.46 -12.97
C SER A 77 -0.80 -3.01 -11.98
N ALA A 78 0.14 -3.84 -12.46
CA ALA A 78 1.24 -4.30 -11.61
C ALA A 78 2.05 -3.13 -11.02
N LYS A 79 2.22 -2.04 -11.77
CA LYS A 79 2.84 -0.82 -11.28
C LYS A 79 2.00 -0.15 -10.17
N ASP A 80 0.68 -0.09 -10.33
CA ASP A 80 -0.19 0.49 -9.31
C ASP A 80 -0.11 -0.29 -8.00
N TRP A 81 -0.19 -1.62 -8.06
CA TRP A 81 -0.04 -2.47 -6.89
C TRP A 81 1.33 -2.34 -6.21
N ALA A 82 2.37 -2.05 -6.96
CA ALA A 82 3.69 -1.81 -6.39
C ALA A 82 3.84 -0.42 -5.76
N THR A 83 3.35 0.65 -6.42
CA THR A 83 3.83 2.01 -6.12
C THR A 83 2.78 3.11 -5.98
N TYR A 84 1.50 2.87 -6.24
CA TYR A 84 0.48 3.93 -6.20
C TYR A 84 0.13 4.33 -4.76
N THR A 85 0.29 5.61 -4.43
CA THR A 85 0.00 6.15 -3.08
C THR A 85 -1.13 7.19 -3.05
N GLY A 86 -1.76 7.47 -4.21
CA GLY A 86 -2.82 8.48 -4.32
C GLY A 86 -4.22 8.01 -3.85
N GLY A 87 -4.36 6.76 -3.41
CA GLY A 87 -5.63 6.17 -2.98
C GLY A 87 -5.57 4.64 -3.07
N THR A 88 -6.72 3.99 -3.06
CA THR A 88 -6.83 2.55 -3.27
C THR A 88 -6.54 2.17 -4.73
N VAL A 89 -5.95 1.01 -4.94
CA VAL A 89 -5.61 0.52 -6.29
C VAL A 89 -6.85 -0.07 -6.98
N ASP A 90 -7.64 -0.86 -6.27
CA ASP A 90 -8.80 -1.59 -6.79
C ASP A 90 -10.13 -1.20 -6.12
N ASN A 91 -10.22 0.03 -5.58
CA ASN A 91 -11.33 0.55 -4.79
C ASN A 91 -11.46 -0.05 -3.36
N ALA A 92 -10.60 -0.98 -2.96
CA ALA A 92 -10.56 -1.59 -1.63
C ALA A 92 -9.17 -1.50 -0.99
N GLU A 93 -8.13 -1.92 -1.70
CA GLU A 93 -6.79 -2.12 -1.18
C GLU A 93 -5.79 -1.07 -1.68
N TYR A 94 -4.77 -0.81 -0.87
CA TYR A 94 -3.66 0.09 -1.19
C TYR A 94 -2.46 -0.67 -1.76
N SER A 95 -1.53 0.06 -2.35
CA SER A 95 -0.29 -0.51 -2.90
C SER A 95 0.67 -1.00 -1.82
N ALA A 96 1.62 -1.85 -2.23
CA ALA A 96 2.72 -2.29 -1.36
C ALA A 96 3.54 -1.12 -0.81
N LYS A 97 3.79 -0.09 -1.63
CA LYS A 97 4.49 1.12 -1.19
C LYS A 97 3.71 1.88 -0.12
N TYR A 98 2.39 2.04 -0.28
CA TYR A 98 1.56 2.70 0.74
C TYR A 98 1.65 1.99 2.09
N TYR A 99 1.52 0.66 2.11
CA TYR A 99 1.63 -0.10 3.36
C TYR A 99 3.03 -0.05 3.97
N ALA A 100 4.08 -0.02 3.15
CA ALA A 100 5.45 0.15 3.63
C ALA A 100 5.67 1.52 4.28
N GLU A 101 5.19 2.60 3.68
CA GLU A 101 5.25 3.96 4.22
C GLU A 101 4.41 4.08 5.51
N LEU A 102 3.23 3.48 5.55
CA LEU A 102 2.39 3.44 6.76
C LEU A 102 3.08 2.66 7.89
N ALA A 103 3.70 1.52 7.60
CA ALA A 103 4.45 0.74 8.57
C ALA A 103 5.65 1.53 9.11
N ALA A 104 6.41 2.19 8.25
CA ALA A 104 7.52 3.05 8.65
C ALA A 104 7.05 4.19 9.59
N SER A 105 5.96 4.88 9.24
CA SER A 105 5.38 5.92 10.09
C SER A 105 4.88 5.39 11.45
N ARG A 106 4.40 4.15 11.52
CA ARG A 106 3.97 3.54 12.79
C ARG A 106 5.15 3.16 13.68
N VAL A 107 6.24 2.68 13.09
CA VAL A 107 7.49 2.42 13.81
C VAL A 107 8.07 3.71 14.35
N ASP A 108 8.15 4.74 13.54
CA ASP A 108 8.58 6.09 13.91
C ASP A 108 7.79 6.63 15.11
N SER A 109 6.46 6.63 15.01
CA SER A 109 5.58 7.05 16.12
C SER A 109 5.73 6.21 17.40
N PHE A 110 6.14 4.93 17.29
CA PHE A 110 6.45 4.10 18.45
C PHE A 110 7.80 4.47 19.06
N ASP A 111 8.81 4.72 18.23
CA ASP A 111 10.15 5.10 18.66
C ASP A 111 10.15 6.49 19.34
N ASP A 112 9.27 7.39 18.95
CA ASP A 112 9.05 8.68 19.63
C ASP A 112 8.53 8.49 21.05
N VAL A 113 7.68 7.50 21.28
CA VAL A 113 7.09 7.24 22.60
C VAL A 113 7.93 6.29 23.44
N TYR A 114 8.47 5.22 22.84
CA TYR A 114 9.32 4.27 23.55
C TYR A 114 10.79 4.46 23.21
N LEU A 115 11.50 5.16 24.06
CA LEU A 115 12.90 5.55 23.86
C LEU A 115 13.91 4.41 24.07
N GLY A 116 13.43 3.20 24.38
CA GLY A 116 14.30 2.04 24.61
C GLY A 116 15.04 2.03 25.94
N PRO A 117 16.09 1.19 26.11
CA PRO A 117 16.90 1.14 27.33
C PRO A 117 17.89 2.29 27.37
N LYS A 118 17.91 3.04 28.47
CA LYS A 118 18.85 4.15 28.75
C LYS A 118 19.42 4.02 30.14
N SER A 119 20.65 4.52 30.34
CA SER A 119 21.32 4.51 31.66
C SER A 119 21.04 5.77 32.50
N SER A 120 20.47 6.79 31.88
CA SER A 120 20.09 8.06 32.52
C SER A 120 18.80 8.59 31.88
N ASP A 121 18.13 9.51 32.57
CA ASP A 121 16.92 10.17 32.07
C ASP A 121 17.20 10.90 30.74
N PRO A 122 16.51 10.56 29.63
CA PRO A 122 16.61 11.28 28.37
C PRO A 122 16.15 12.73 28.51
N THR A 123 16.73 13.62 27.70
CA THR A 123 16.33 15.03 27.61
C THR A 123 15.62 15.35 26.29
N VAL A 124 15.68 14.45 25.34
CA VAL A 124 15.02 14.46 24.03
C VAL A 124 14.59 13.02 23.68
N ASP A 125 13.70 12.88 22.70
CA ASP A 125 13.32 11.59 22.14
C ASP A 125 14.43 10.97 21.26
N ASN A 126 14.09 9.91 20.52
CA ASN A 126 15.08 9.21 19.69
C ASN A 126 15.46 10.01 18.42
N ASP A 127 14.61 10.94 17.97
CA ASP A 127 14.84 11.82 16.81
C ASP A 127 15.49 13.14 17.19
N GLY A 128 15.59 13.43 18.48
CA GLY A 128 16.17 14.65 19.01
C GLY A 128 15.14 15.74 19.28
N ASP A 129 13.87 15.45 19.21
CA ASP A 129 12.78 16.35 19.50
C ASP A 129 12.50 16.44 21.01
N ALA A 130 11.65 17.41 21.40
CA ALA A 130 11.29 17.62 22.79
C ALA A 130 10.40 16.49 23.32
N LEU A 131 10.70 16.00 24.51
CA LEU A 131 9.90 14.98 25.18
C LEU A 131 8.44 15.40 25.36
N THR A 132 7.52 14.44 25.20
CA THR A 132 6.11 14.61 25.43
C THR A 132 5.62 13.78 26.61
N ALA A 133 4.53 14.24 27.27
CA ALA A 133 3.96 13.50 28.38
C ALA A 133 3.44 12.14 27.91
N GLY A 134 3.95 11.07 28.50
CA GLY A 134 3.63 9.70 28.12
C GLY A 134 4.82 8.95 27.49
N ASP A 135 5.91 9.66 27.15
CA ASP A 135 7.14 9.01 26.69
C ASP A 135 7.67 8.03 27.74
N LEU A 136 8.21 6.93 27.26
CA LEU A 136 8.62 5.79 28.07
C LEU A 136 10.08 5.40 27.78
N TYR A 137 10.83 5.04 28.81
CA TYR A 137 12.10 4.36 28.62
C TYR A 137 12.35 3.33 29.73
N TYR A 138 13.16 2.31 29.45
CA TYR A 138 13.63 1.39 30.47
C TYR A 138 14.95 1.87 31.06
N SER A 139 14.95 2.23 32.35
CA SER A 139 16.17 2.60 33.06
C SER A 139 17.01 1.37 33.39
N THR A 140 18.18 1.25 32.76
CA THR A 140 19.12 0.16 33.03
C THR A 140 19.88 0.32 34.36
N SER A 141 19.92 1.52 34.92
CA SER A 141 20.55 1.80 36.21
C SER A 141 19.67 1.41 37.41
N SER A 142 18.36 1.66 37.32
CA SER A 142 17.38 1.33 38.36
C SER A 142 16.60 0.04 38.09
N ASN A 143 16.70 -0.53 36.89
CA ASN A 143 15.90 -1.65 36.39
C ASN A 143 14.38 -1.42 36.47
N THR A 144 13.94 -0.20 36.16
CA THR A 144 12.54 0.21 36.19
C THR A 144 12.12 0.81 34.84
N LEU A 145 10.83 0.63 34.48
CA LEU A 145 10.22 1.40 33.42
C LEU A 145 9.88 2.79 33.95
N ARG A 146 10.26 3.84 33.20
CA ARG A 146 10.01 5.22 33.55
C ARG A 146 9.11 5.89 32.53
N VAL A 147 8.27 6.80 32.99
CA VAL A 147 7.34 7.59 32.18
C VAL A 147 7.63 9.09 32.40
N TYR A 148 7.63 9.84 31.32
CA TYR A 148 7.71 11.30 31.36
C TYR A 148 6.33 11.91 31.61
N ASN A 149 6.15 12.71 32.66
CA ASN A 149 4.87 13.29 33.04
C ASN A 149 4.61 14.68 32.43
N GLY A 150 5.47 15.11 31.50
CA GLY A 150 5.45 16.47 30.91
C GLY A 150 6.40 17.46 31.58
N SER A 151 7.08 17.05 32.67
CA SER A 151 8.06 17.90 33.39
C SER A 151 9.24 17.11 33.91
N THR A 152 9.03 15.90 34.40
CA THR A 152 10.05 15.03 34.98
C THR A 152 9.76 13.56 34.69
N TRP A 153 10.78 12.73 34.77
CA TRP A 153 10.66 11.28 34.71
C TRP A 153 10.21 10.69 36.05
N ALA A 154 9.23 9.82 36.04
CA ALA A 154 8.72 9.08 37.19
C ALA A 154 8.73 7.57 36.93
N ASP A 155 8.81 6.77 37.97
CA ASP A 155 8.67 5.31 37.82
C ASP A 155 7.23 4.96 37.41
N ALA A 156 7.08 4.13 36.37
CA ALA A 156 5.79 3.67 35.85
C ALA A 156 5.13 2.59 36.74
N ALA A 157 5.70 2.32 37.94
CA ALA A 157 5.16 1.34 38.87
C ALA A 157 3.84 1.82 39.49
N VAL A 158 2.90 0.91 39.64
CA VAL A 158 1.71 1.15 40.45
C VAL A 158 2.15 1.50 41.87
N ASN A 159 1.70 2.62 42.39
CA ASN A 159 1.97 3.00 43.76
C ASN A 159 1.28 2.02 44.72
N THR A 160 2.00 1.00 45.14
CA THR A 160 1.52 -0.02 46.08
C THR A 160 1.61 0.44 47.53
N ALA A 161 2.18 1.62 47.80
CA ALA A 161 2.38 2.10 49.16
C ALA A 161 1.06 2.22 49.94
N GLY A 162 -0.05 2.54 49.28
CA GLY A 162 -1.38 2.57 49.88
C GLY A 162 -1.94 1.17 50.23
N PHE A 163 -1.61 0.17 49.43
CA PHE A 163 -2.06 -1.22 49.67
C PHE A 163 -1.25 -1.91 50.79
N ALA A 164 0.06 -1.68 50.81
CA ALA A 164 0.92 -2.26 51.83
C ALA A 164 0.62 -1.68 53.23
N THR A 165 0.39 -0.37 53.33
CA THR A 165 0.05 0.27 54.62
C THR A 165 -1.33 -0.10 55.13
N ALA A 166 -2.32 -0.23 54.24
CA ALA A 166 -3.69 -0.66 54.59
C ALA A 166 -3.68 -2.12 55.09
N GLY A 167 -3.02 -3.03 54.38
CA GLY A 167 -2.88 -4.45 54.81
C GLY A 167 -2.12 -4.62 56.12
N PHE A 168 -1.06 -3.85 56.32
CA PHE A 168 -0.27 -3.87 57.56
C PHE A 168 -1.07 -3.28 58.75
N SER A 169 -1.80 -2.20 58.53
CA SER A 169 -2.68 -1.60 59.57
C SER A 169 -3.79 -2.55 60.02
N ILE A 170 -4.42 -3.27 59.09
CA ILE A 170 -5.45 -4.27 59.40
C ILE A 170 -4.85 -5.42 60.21
N ALA A 171 -3.66 -5.94 59.83
CA ALA A 171 -2.98 -7.01 60.55
C ALA A 171 -2.62 -6.59 61.97
N MET A 172 -2.16 -5.38 62.18
CA MET A 172 -1.85 -4.84 63.53
C MET A 172 -3.10 -4.62 64.38
N SER A 173 -4.21 -4.25 63.78
CA SER A 173 -5.47 -4.05 64.54
C SER A 173 -6.16 -5.35 64.97
N ILE A 174 -5.85 -6.47 64.34
CA ILE A 174 -6.37 -7.81 64.69
C ILE A 174 -5.47 -8.50 65.75
N ALA A 175 -4.22 -8.08 65.88
CA ALA A 175 -3.24 -8.66 66.80
C ALA A 175 -3.25 -8.00 68.22
N LEU A 176 -4.08 -6.97 68.44
CA LEU A 176 -4.31 -6.29 69.71
C LEU A 176 -5.70 -6.59 70.24
#